data_56cf92a540bf47b920bff591d8b6ddb4
#
_entry.id   56cf92a540bf47b920bff591d8b6ddb4
#
_cell.length_a   1.000
_cell.length_b   1.000
_cell.length_c   1.000
_cell.angle_alpha   90.00
_cell.angle_beta   90.00
_cell.angle_gamma   90.00
#
_symmetry.space_group_name_H-M   'P 1'
#
loop_
_entity.id
_entity.type
_entity.pdbx_description
1 polymer ?
#
loop_
_entity_poly.entity_id
_entity_poly.type
_entity_poly.pdbx_seq_one_letter_code
_entity_poly.pdbx_strand_id
1 'polypeptide(L)'
;MLSFTQPLKGMAEFEEIEKSLEKNQGIVQITGCLESQKAHLIHGLSDKTPMRLVIAGDERQAKEIFEDLRFYDKNTMFYPAKDLLFFQADIQGNLLIRQRMCVVKALLEQKELTVVTSIDGCMDYLMPLEEIGKKVLHFYSDSVINMDVLKNTLVQLGYERVGQVEMPGQFSVRGGIVDIYSLTEENPWRIELWGDEVDSIRSFDAESQRSLENLDEIAIYPAVEWNNGKKMVSFVDYFPREKMLLFLDEPNRILENGLGVEEEYAASRTHREEKGEKNLPVQWLCEFSKVQKELNKLRAVSLSALEPRGVEWNFAPEKYNLTVQIGRAHV
;
A
#
# COMPACT_ATOMS: atom_id res chain seq x y z
N MET A 1 -19.11 -15.88 1.39
CA MET A 1 -18.20 -15.30 2.40
C MET A 1 -18.54 -15.67 3.85
N LEU A 2 -19.81 -15.79 4.25
CA LEU A 2 -20.20 -16.17 5.63
C LEU A 2 -19.65 -17.53 6.13
N SER A 3 -19.22 -18.43 5.26
CA SER A 3 -18.76 -19.77 5.67
C SER A 3 -17.39 -19.79 6.37
N PHE A 4 -16.50 -18.81 6.08
CA PHE A 4 -15.16 -18.80 6.67
C PHE A 4 -15.13 -18.16 8.05
N THR A 5 -16.02 -17.21 8.36
CA THR A 5 -16.08 -16.54 9.68
C THR A 5 -16.92 -17.29 10.70
N GLN A 6 -17.76 -18.26 10.26
CA GLN A 6 -18.66 -19.01 11.13
C GLN A 6 -17.94 -19.79 12.26
N PRO A 7 -16.77 -20.43 12.03
CA PRO A 7 -16.03 -21.08 13.11
C PRO A 7 -15.54 -20.10 14.19
N LEU A 8 -15.17 -18.86 13.83
CA LEU A 8 -14.74 -17.84 14.76
C LEU A 8 -15.91 -17.32 15.60
N LYS A 9 -17.08 -17.11 14.98
CA LYS A 9 -18.30 -16.63 15.67
C LYS A 9 -18.86 -17.64 16.69
N GLY A 10 -18.38 -18.86 16.69
CA GLY A 10 -18.69 -19.86 17.72
C GLY A 10 -17.77 -19.81 18.95
N MET A 11 -16.77 -18.96 18.95
CA MET A 11 -15.81 -18.79 20.06
C MET A 11 -16.24 -17.61 20.93
N ALA A 12 -16.41 -17.84 22.24
CA ALA A 12 -16.83 -16.80 23.19
C ALA A 12 -15.82 -15.63 23.23
N GLU A 13 -14.54 -15.95 23.16
CA GLU A 13 -13.44 -14.97 23.15
C GLU A 13 -13.50 -14.07 21.90
N PHE A 14 -13.91 -14.61 20.76
CA PHE A 14 -14.04 -13.83 19.52
C PHE A 14 -15.15 -12.77 19.64
N GLU A 15 -16.31 -13.12 20.21
CA GLU A 15 -17.39 -12.16 20.44
C GLU A 15 -16.99 -11.09 21.46
N GLU A 16 -16.18 -11.42 22.46
CA GLU A 16 -15.66 -10.45 23.43
C GLU A 16 -14.71 -9.46 22.76
N ILE A 17 -13.82 -9.95 21.89
CA ILE A 17 -12.89 -9.12 21.08
C ILE A 17 -13.67 -8.17 20.18
N GLU A 18 -14.69 -8.66 19.46
CA GLU A 18 -15.53 -7.80 18.61
C GLU A 18 -16.20 -6.68 19.44
N LYS A 19 -16.77 -7.01 20.59
CA LYS A 19 -17.39 -6.04 21.50
C LYS A 19 -16.38 -5.03 22.04
N SER A 20 -15.16 -5.47 22.34
CA SER A 20 -14.08 -4.59 22.75
C SER A 20 -13.67 -3.61 21.65
N LEU A 21 -13.49 -4.09 20.44
CA LEU A 21 -13.18 -3.26 19.27
C LEU A 21 -14.28 -2.23 18.95
N GLU A 22 -15.54 -2.54 19.25
CA GLU A 22 -16.66 -1.58 19.07
C GLU A 22 -16.66 -0.48 20.13
N LYS A 23 -16.26 -0.79 21.37
CA LYS A 23 -16.30 0.13 22.51
C LYS A 23 -15.06 0.99 22.64
N ASN A 24 -13.89 0.46 22.26
CA ASN A 24 -12.60 1.07 22.51
C ASN A 24 -11.98 1.67 21.25
N GLN A 25 -11.40 2.86 21.41
CA GLN A 25 -10.51 3.46 20.42
C GLN A 25 -9.04 3.04 20.60
N GLY A 26 -8.79 2.02 21.42
CA GLY A 26 -7.46 1.56 21.81
C GLY A 26 -7.02 0.31 21.06
N ILE A 27 -6.02 -0.36 21.64
CA ILE A 27 -5.42 -1.57 21.09
C ILE A 27 -5.93 -2.79 21.86
N VAL A 28 -6.37 -3.79 21.13
CA VAL A 28 -6.69 -5.12 21.65
C VAL A 28 -5.51 -6.04 21.37
N GLN A 29 -4.93 -6.63 22.40
CA GLN A 29 -3.82 -7.58 22.27
C GLN A 29 -4.33 -9.01 22.33
N ILE A 30 -4.02 -9.78 21.29
CA ILE A 30 -4.36 -11.20 21.18
C ILE A 30 -3.05 -12.00 21.19
N THR A 31 -2.91 -12.91 22.14
CA THR A 31 -1.75 -13.80 22.26
C THR A 31 -2.16 -15.26 22.04
N GLY A 32 -1.18 -16.14 21.80
CA GLY A 32 -1.44 -17.56 21.51
C GLY A 32 -1.89 -17.84 20.09
N CYS A 33 -1.74 -16.87 19.17
CA CYS A 33 -2.11 -17.03 17.76
C CYS A 33 -1.02 -17.79 17.00
N LEU A 34 -1.37 -18.94 16.42
CA LEU A 34 -0.49 -19.60 15.46
C LEU A 34 -0.49 -18.83 14.14
N GLU A 35 0.61 -18.90 13.37
CA GLU A 35 0.75 -18.19 12.09
C GLU A 35 -0.46 -18.45 11.16
N SER A 36 -0.87 -19.72 11.01
CA SER A 36 -2.01 -20.10 10.19
C SER A 36 -3.37 -19.55 10.66
N GLN A 37 -3.48 -19.08 11.90
CA GLN A 37 -4.71 -18.51 12.47
C GLN A 37 -4.78 -17.00 12.27
N LYS A 38 -3.63 -16.32 12.13
CA LYS A 38 -3.56 -14.85 12.07
C LYS A 38 -4.38 -14.31 10.89
N ALA A 39 -4.20 -14.84 9.68
CA ALA A 39 -4.96 -14.41 8.51
C ALA A 39 -6.47 -14.63 8.68
N HIS A 40 -6.89 -15.73 9.30
CA HIS A 40 -8.29 -16.00 9.59
C HIS A 40 -8.89 -15.03 10.61
N LEU A 41 -8.13 -14.70 11.67
CA LEU A 41 -8.54 -13.72 12.67
C LEU A 41 -8.64 -12.30 12.06
N ILE A 42 -7.65 -11.89 11.28
CA ILE A 42 -7.66 -10.61 10.56
C ILE A 42 -8.92 -10.52 9.69
N HIS A 43 -9.19 -11.55 8.88
CA HIS A 43 -10.38 -11.59 8.04
C HIS A 43 -11.68 -11.53 8.86
N GLY A 44 -11.78 -12.33 9.93
CA GLY A 44 -12.97 -12.37 10.77
C GLY A 44 -13.28 -11.07 11.50
N LEU A 45 -12.25 -10.38 12.02
CA LEU A 45 -12.39 -9.10 12.73
C LEU A 45 -12.60 -7.90 11.79
N SER A 46 -12.50 -8.12 10.48
CA SER A 46 -12.55 -7.08 9.45
C SER A 46 -13.94 -6.76 8.93
N ASP A 47 -14.94 -7.60 9.21
CA ASP A 47 -16.29 -7.55 8.60
C ASP A 47 -16.98 -6.17 8.66
N LYS A 48 -16.66 -5.35 9.67
CA LYS A 48 -17.31 -4.04 9.91
C LYS A 48 -16.45 -2.85 9.54
N THR A 49 -15.25 -3.08 8.99
CA THR A 49 -14.29 -2.00 8.73
C THR A 49 -13.87 -2.03 7.27
N PRO A 50 -14.13 -0.96 6.49
CA PRO A 50 -13.88 -0.97 5.06
C PRO A 50 -12.39 -0.94 4.70
N MET A 51 -11.53 -0.39 5.55
CA MET A 51 -10.10 -0.29 5.31
C MET A 51 -9.31 -0.97 6.42
N ARG A 52 -8.35 -1.80 6.06
CA ARG A 52 -7.49 -2.55 6.97
C ARG A 52 -6.03 -2.35 6.57
N LEU A 53 -5.21 -2.06 7.57
CA LEU A 53 -3.76 -2.01 7.42
C LEU A 53 -3.15 -3.10 8.30
N VAL A 54 -2.39 -4.00 7.71
CA VAL A 54 -1.66 -5.06 8.40
C VAL A 54 -0.18 -4.76 8.30
N ILE A 55 0.49 -4.63 9.44
CA ILE A 55 1.92 -4.35 9.51
C ILE A 55 2.64 -5.54 10.12
N ALA A 56 3.64 -6.06 9.40
CA ALA A 56 4.57 -7.07 9.88
C ALA A 56 5.95 -6.46 10.18
N GLY A 57 6.79 -7.19 10.88
CA GLY A 57 8.14 -6.74 11.21
C GLY A 57 9.03 -6.57 9.99
N ASP A 58 8.97 -7.52 9.04
CA ASP A 58 9.77 -7.53 7.82
C ASP A 58 8.95 -7.86 6.57
N GLU A 59 9.54 -7.62 5.39
CA GLU A 59 8.86 -7.80 4.11
C GLU A 59 8.53 -9.28 3.82
N ARG A 60 9.37 -10.22 4.25
CA ARG A 60 9.13 -11.65 4.07
C ARG A 60 7.87 -12.07 4.82
N GLN A 61 7.74 -11.68 6.08
CA GLN A 61 6.58 -11.98 6.90
C GLN A 61 5.32 -11.28 6.37
N ALA A 62 5.45 -10.04 5.93
CA ALA A 62 4.36 -9.31 5.29
C ALA A 62 3.84 -10.02 4.02
N LYS A 63 4.74 -10.56 3.18
CA LYS A 63 4.36 -11.35 1.99
C LYS A 63 3.65 -12.66 2.36
N GLU A 64 4.11 -13.37 3.38
CA GLU A 64 3.46 -14.59 3.87
C GLU A 64 2.02 -14.29 4.32
N ILE A 65 1.83 -13.26 5.14
CA ILE A 65 0.50 -12.82 5.59
C ILE A 65 -0.37 -12.37 4.40
N PHE A 66 0.19 -11.65 3.45
CA PHE A 66 -0.52 -11.21 2.25
C PHE A 66 -1.05 -12.39 1.43
N GLU A 67 -0.22 -13.41 1.17
CA GLU A 67 -0.64 -14.59 0.42
C GLU A 67 -1.75 -15.37 1.16
N ASP A 68 -1.63 -15.50 2.47
CA ASP A 68 -2.66 -16.14 3.30
C ASP A 68 -3.97 -15.36 3.30
N LEU A 69 -3.92 -14.02 3.43
CA LEU A 69 -5.11 -13.17 3.42
C LEU A 69 -5.82 -13.16 2.08
N ARG A 70 -5.11 -13.21 0.95
CA ARG A 70 -5.71 -13.29 -0.38
C ARG A 70 -6.61 -14.50 -0.59
N PHE A 71 -6.41 -15.56 0.19
CA PHE A 71 -7.30 -16.70 0.19
C PHE A 71 -8.71 -16.34 0.70
N TYR A 72 -8.77 -15.44 1.69
CA TYR A 72 -10.02 -15.01 2.31
C TYR A 72 -10.63 -13.78 1.64
N ASP A 73 -9.78 -12.80 1.27
CA ASP A 73 -10.19 -11.51 0.72
C ASP A 73 -9.35 -11.16 -0.52
N LYS A 74 -9.99 -11.16 -1.68
CA LYS A 74 -9.35 -10.82 -2.97
C LYS A 74 -8.98 -9.34 -3.08
N ASN A 75 -9.57 -8.47 -2.24
CA ASN A 75 -9.23 -7.05 -2.18
C ASN A 75 -8.00 -6.80 -1.30
N THR A 76 -7.24 -7.83 -0.96
CA THR A 76 -5.97 -7.70 -0.25
C THR A 76 -4.87 -7.29 -1.23
N MET A 77 -4.15 -6.22 -0.90
CA MET A 77 -3.02 -5.70 -1.68
C MET A 77 -1.76 -5.65 -0.84
N PHE A 78 -0.62 -5.88 -1.49
CA PHE A 78 0.69 -5.77 -0.87
C PHE A 78 1.33 -4.42 -1.20
N TYR A 79 1.79 -3.69 -0.19
CA TYR A 79 2.53 -2.45 -0.34
C TYR A 79 4.00 -2.70 0.04
N PRO A 80 4.91 -2.86 -0.94
CA PRO A 80 6.31 -3.14 -0.68
C PRO A 80 7.05 -1.93 -0.14
N ALA A 81 8.06 -2.16 0.72
CA ALA A 81 9.02 -1.14 1.13
C ALA A 81 9.93 -0.74 -0.05
N LYS A 82 10.49 0.46 0.01
CA LYS A 82 11.59 0.87 -0.87
C LYS A 82 12.89 0.26 -0.37
N ASP A 83 13.68 -0.28 -1.28
CA ASP A 83 15.05 -0.65 -0.94
C ASP A 83 15.90 0.63 -0.86
N LEU A 84 16.14 1.07 0.36
CA LEU A 84 16.91 2.28 0.64
C LEU A 84 18.41 2.15 0.35
N LEU A 85 18.90 0.93 0.14
CA LEU A 85 20.32 0.64 -0.11
C LEU A 85 20.68 0.67 -1.60
N PHE A 86 19.73 0.37 -2.50
CA PHE A 86 19.96 0.17 -3.93
C PHE A 86 19.29 1.20 -4.84
N PHE A 87 19.41 2.47 -4.51
CA PHE A 87 18.84 3.59 -5.30
C PHE A 87 19.32 3.68 -6.77
N GLN A 88 20.22 2.82 -7.21
CA GLN A 88 20.84 2.92 -8.55
C GLN A 88 20.40 1.86 -9.55
N ALA A 89 19.49 0.94 -9.22
CA ALA A 89 19.09 -0.11 -10.15
C ALA A 89 17.73 0.20 -10.80
N ASP A 90 17.77 0.85 -11.95
CA ASP A 90 16.59 1.25 -12.75
C ASP A 90 15.67 0.07 -13.19
N ILE A 91 16.10 -1.17 -13.07
CA ILE A 91 15.40 -2.33 -13.64
C ILE A 91 14.26 -2.86 -12.72
N GLN A 92 14.36 -2.70 -11.41
CA GLN A 92 13.28 -3.10 -10.48
C GLN A 92 12.28 -1.96 -10.22
N GLY A 93 12.60 -0.73 -10.61
CA GLY A 93 11.85 0.47 -10.29
C GLY A 93 10.38 0.43 -10.72
N ASN A 94 10.10 0.02 -11.95
CA ASN A 94 8.73 0.09 -12.51
C ASN A 94 7.77 -0.90 -11.83
N LEU A 95 8.19 -2.11 -11.50
CA LEU A 95 7.32 -3.10 -10.84
C LEU A 95 6.98 -2.67 -9.40
N LEU A 96 7.98 -2.21 -8.66
CA LEU A 96 7.82 -1.69 -7.31
C LEU A 96 6.85 -0.49 -7.29
N ILE A 97 7.11 0.50 -8.15
CA ILE A 97 6.27 1.70 -8.27
C ILE A 97 4.86 1.30 -8.69
N ARG A 98 4.71 0.36 -9.62
CA ARG A 98 3.41 -0.17 -10.04
C ARG A 98 2.62 -0.73 -8.87
N GLN A 99 3.20 -1.63 -8.08
CA GLN A 99 2.54 -2.23 -6.93
C GLN A 99 2.08 -1.16 -5.93
N ARG A 100 2.95 -0.21 -5.64
CA ARG A 100 2.65 0.89 -4.70
C ARG A 100 1.57 1.81 -5.25
N MET A 101 1.63 2.19 -6.53
CA MET A 101 0.63 3.05 -7.16
C MET A 101 -0.75 2.38 -7.31
N CYS A 102 -0.81 1.05 -7.46
CA CYS A 102 -2.08 0.32 -7.40
C CYS A 102 -2.76 0.46 -6.02
N VAL A 103 -1.98 0.39 -4.93
CA VAL A 103 -2.49 0.65 -3.58
C VAL A 103 -2.94 2.10 -3.42
N VAL A 104 -2.13 3.06 -3.89
CA VAL A 104 -2.47 4.50 -3.88
C VAL A 104 -3.77 4.77 -4.64
N LYS A 105 -3.94 4.17 -5.82
CA LYS A 105 -5.19 4.23 -6.60
C LYS A 105 -6.38 3.74 -5.78
N ALA A 106 -6.27 2.54 -5.19
CA ALA A 106 -7.35 1.95 -4.41
C ALA A 106 -7.72 2.82 -3.18
N LEU A 107 -6.73 3.45 -2.52
CA LEU A 107 -6.96 4.36 -1.40
C LEU A 107 -7.63 5.67 -1.84
N LEU A 108 -7.23 6.25 -2.98
CA LEU A 108 -7.86 7.45 -3.55
C LEU A 108 -9.31 7.18 -3.96
N GLU A 109 -9.59 6.03 -4.52
CA GLU A 109 -10.94 5.58 -4.89
C GLU A 109 -11.77 5.14 -3.67
N GLN A 110 -11.20 5.18 -2.46
CA GLN A 110 -11.83 4.77 -1.19
C GLN A 110 -12.48 3.38 -1.25
N LYS A 111 -11.88 2.46 -1.96
CA LYS A 111 -12.34 1.06 -2.07
C LYS A 111 -12.25 0.35 -0.73
N GLU A 112 -13.11 -0.64 -0.54
CA GLU A 112 -12.91 -1.61 0.52
C GLU A 112 -11.63 -2.39 0.25
N LEU A 113 -10.67 -2.34 1.22
CA LEU A 113 -9.28 -2.72 0.97
C LEU A 113 -8.58 -3.22 2.22
N THR A 114 -7.85 -4.31 2.09
CA THR A 114 -6.83 -4.74 3.06
C THR A 114 -5.45 -4.50 2.46
N VAL A 115 -4.64 -3.68 3.11
CA VAL A 115 -3.24 -3.47 2.71
C VAL A 115 -2.33 -4.17 3.70
N VAL A 116 -1.41 -4.98 3.19
CA VAL A 116 -0.36 -5.62 3.98
C VAL A 116 0.97 -5.01 3.62
N THR A 117 1.77 -4.64 4.62
CA THR A 117 3.10 -4.05 4.45
C THR A 117 4.02 -4.41 5.61
N SER A 118 5.30 -4.15 5.45
CA SER A 118 6.28 -4.19 6.55
C SER A 118 6.42 -2.82 7.22
N ILE A 119 7.08 -2.78 8.37
CA ILE A 119 7.32 -1.51 9.08
C ILE A 119 8.15 -0.54 8.25
N ASP A 120 9.12 -1.02 7.49
CA ASP A 120 9.94 -0.22 6.57
C ASP A 120 9.06 0.51 5.53
N GLY A 121 8.05 -0.19 4.96
CA GLY A 121 7.08 0.43 4.05
C GLY A 121 6.24 1.53 4.70
N CYS A 122 5.96 1.40 6.00
CA CYS A 122 5.26 2.44 6.77
C CYS A 122 6.15 3.66 7.06
N MET A 123 7.45 3.47 7.11
CA MET A 123 8.44 4.53 7.40
C MET A 123 8.82 5.36 6.17
N ASP A 124 8.34 5.02 4.99
CA ASP A 124 8.55 5.84 3.80
C ASP A 124 8.01 7.26 3.99
N TYR A 125 8.82 8.23 3.56
CA TYR A 125 8.45 9.65 3.54
C TYR A 125 7.80 9.96 2.20
N LEU A 126 6.51 10.24 2.19
CA LEU A 126 5.66 10.27 1.01
C LEU A 126 4.97 11.62 0.84
N MET A 127 4.65 11.97 -0.42
CA MET A 127 3.75 13.07 -0.72
C MET A 127 2.34 12.74 -0.15
N PRO A 128 1.63 13.71 0.45
CA PRO A 128 0.26 13.48 0.93
C PRO A 128 -0.65 12.93 -0.16
N LEU A 129 -1.52 11.98 0.20
CA LEU A 129 -2.43 11.30 -0.72
C LEU A 129 -3.30 12.28 -1.54
N GLU A 130 -3.77 13.35 -0.91
CA GLU A 130 -4.55 14.41 -1.58
C GLU A 130 -3.74 15.14 -2.66
N GLU A 131 -2.43 15.35 -2.44
CA GLU A 131 -1.57 16.00 -3.44
C GLU A 131 -1.27 15.07 -4.63
N ILE A 132 -1.21 13.75 -4.38
CA ILE A 132 -1.14 12.76 -5.46
C ILE A 132 -2.44 12.76 -6.26
N GLY A 133 -3.59 12.79 -5.58
CA GLY A 133 -4.91 12.85 -6.22
C GLY A 133 -5.08 14.04 -7.17
N LYS A 134 -4.54 15.21 -6.81
CA LYS A 134 -4.55 16.40 -7.69
C LYS A 134 -3.70 16.25 -8.96
N LYS A 135 -2.82 15.26 -9.00
CA LYS A 135 -1.95 14.97 -10.15
C LYS A 135 -2.51 13.88 -11.06
N VAL A 136 -3.59 13.22 -10.67
CA VAL A 136 -4.29 12.25 -11.52
C VAL A 136 -4.96 12.99 -12.67
N LEU A 137 -4.71 12.57 -13.89
CA LEU A 137 -5.35 13.14 -15.07
C LEU A 137 -6.59 12.31 -15.41
N HIS A 138 -7.72 13.00 -15.58
CA HIS A 138 -8.97 12.40 -16.00
C HIS A 138 -9.31 12.83 -17.41
N PHE A 139 -9.63 11.88 -18.27
CA PHE A 139 -10.10 12.13 -19.63
C PHE A 139 -11.42 11.41 -19.85
N TYR A 140 -12.31 12.11 -20.52
CA TYR A 140 -13.65 11.66 -20.91
C TYR A 140 -13.81 11.74 -22.43
N SER A 141 -14.80 11.06 -22.96
CA SER A 141 -15.10 11.06 -24.41
C SER A 141 -15.43 12.43 -25.00
N ASP A 142 -15.68 13.44 -24.18
CA ASP A 142 -15.96 14.82 -24.56
C ASP A 142 -14.85 15.81 -24.12
N SER A 143 -13.73 15.32 -23.64
CA SER A 143 -12.62 16.15 -23.17
C SER A 143 -11.95 16.92 -24.32
N VAL A 144 -11.50 18.14 -24.01
CA VAL A 144 -10.64 18.92 -24.90
C VAL A 144 -9.20 18.86 -24.39
N ILE A 145 -8.27 18.41 -25.23
CA ILE A 145 -6.89 18.12 -24.87
C ILE A 145 -5.93 18.97 -25.69
N ASN A 146 -5.19 19.85 -25.01
CA ASN A 146 -4.03 20.46 -25.65
C ASN A 146 -2.86 19.47 -25.66
N MET A 147 -2.47 19.02 -26.86
CA MET A 147 -1.47 17.98 -27.06
C MET A 147 -0.09 18.32 -26.47
N ASP A 148 0.35 19.58 -26.56
CA ASP A 148 1.66 19.97 -26.06
C ASP A 148 1.68 20.06 -24.52
N VAL A 149 0.58 20.49 -23.92
CA VAL A 149 0.40 20.45 -22.47
C VAL A 149 0.37 19.02 -21.97
N LEU A 150 -0.37 18.13 -22.64
CA LEU A 150 -0.47 16.72 -22.26
C LEU A 150 0.91 16.02 -22.29
N LYS A 151 1.70 16.19 -23.38
CA LYS A 151 3.06 15.63 -23.49
C LYS A 151 3.95 16.04 -22.31
N ASN A 152 3.96 17.33 -22.00
CA ASN A 152 4.78 17.87 -20.91
C ASN A 152 4.29 17.34 -19.55
N THR A 153 2.99 17.27 -19.35
CA THR A 153 2.41 16.74 -18.12
C THR A 153 2.73 15.25 -17.93
N LEU A 154 2.61 14.42 -18.98
CA LEU A 154 2.98 13.01 -18.89
C LEU A 154 4.46 12.80 -18.54
N VAL A 155 5.38 13.59 -19.14
CA VAL A 155 6.80 13.57 -18.76
C VAL A 155 6.99 13.98 -17.30
N GLN A 156 6.29 15.00 -16.81
CA GLN A 156 6.34 15.42 -15.42
C GLN A 156 5.76 14.36 -14.47
N LEU A 157 4.77 13.59 -14.91
CA LEU A 157 4.21 12.45 -14.21
C LEU A 157 5.13 11.21 -14.24
N GLY A 158 6.28 11.28 -14.93
CA GLY A 158 7.28 10.23 -15.00
C GLY A 158 7.07 9.21 -16.10
N TYR A 159 6.19 9.50 -17.08
CA TYR A 159 6.02 8.64 -18.25
C TYR A 159 7.15 8.86 -19.25
N GLU A 160 7.67 7.76 -19.79
CA GLU A 160 8.67 7.78 -20.86
C GLU A 160 7.99 7.93 -22.22
N ARG A 161 8.48 8.88 -23.02
CA ARG A 161 8.00 9.03 -24.41
C ARG A 161 8.72 8.06 -25.34
N VAL A 162 7.95 7.22 -26.03
CA VAL A 162 8.45 6.18 -26.95
C VAL A 162 7.78 6.29 -28.32
N GLY A 163 8.31 5.58 -29.31
CA GLY A 163 7.70 5.49 -30.64
C GLY A 163 6.43 4.62 -30.65
N GLN A 164 6.43 3.54 -29.87
CA GLN A 164 5.32 2.61 -29.68
C GLN A 164 5.31 2.18 -28.24
N VAL A 165 4.12 2.11 -27.63
CA VAL A 165 3.93 1.71 -26.23
C VAL A 165 3.97 0.18 -26.12
N GLU A 166 4.84 -0.33 -25.25
CA GLU A 166 5.04 -1.77 -25.00
C GLU A 166 4.96 -2.14 -23.53
N MET A 167 5.29 -1.20 -22.63
CA MET A 167 5.35 -1.45 -21.19
C MET A 167 4.64 -0.36 -20.39
N PRO A 168 4.16 -0.68 -19.16
CA PRO A 168 3.62 0.32 -18.23
C PRO A 168 4.64 1.45 -17.97
N GLY A 169 4.13 2.68 -17.86
CA GLY A 169 4.94 3.88 -17.68
C GLY A 169 5.39 4.54 -19.01
N GLN A 170 4.93 4.06 -20.15
CA GLN A 170 5.24 4.61 -21.46
C GLN A 170 4.07 5.35 -22.09
N PHE A 171 4.37 6.34 -22.93
CA PHE A 171 3.39 6.97 -23.80
C PHE A 171 3.95 7.26 -25.19
N SER A 172 3.09 7.31 -26.18
CA SER A 172 3.41 7.60 -27.58
C SER A 172 2.42 8.61 -28.15
N VAL A 173 2.89 9.49 -29.03
CA VAL A 173 2.04 10.46 -29.73
C VAL A 173 2.33 10.39 -31.23
N ARG A 174 1.30 10.14 -32.01
CA ARG A 174 1.37 10.00 -33.48
C ARG A 174 0.19 10.72 -34.13
N GLY A 175 0.44 11.96 -34.62
CA GLY A 175 -0.65 12.80 -35.13
C GLY A 175 -1.66 13.12 -34.04
N GLY A 176 -2.94 12.82 -34.29
CA GLY A 176 -4.04 12.95 -33.33
C GLY A 176 -4.26 11.74 -32.41
N ILE A 177 -3.30 10.81 -32.32
CA ILE A 177 -3.41 9.61 -31.48
C ILE A 177 -2.41 9.69 -30.34
N VAL A 178 -2.90 9.45 -29.12
CA VAL A 178 -2.09 9.31 -27.91
C VAL A 178 -2.29 7.93 -27.32
N ASP A 179 -1.22 7.15 -27.24
CA ASP A 179 -1.20 5.87 -26.56
C ASP A 179 -0.52 6.05 -25.19
N ILE A 180 -1.14 5.55 -24.12
CA ILE A 180 -0.62 5.68 -22.74
C ILE A 180 -0.79 4.36 -22.02
N TYR A 181 0.30 3.84 -21.46
CA TYR A 181 0.26 2.65 -20.61
C TYR A 181 0.43 3.07 -19.14
N SER A 182 -0.69 3.26 -18.44
CA SER A 182 -0.67 3.58 -17.01
C SER A 182 -0.06 2.45 -16.20
N LEU A 183 0.69 2.78 -15.14
CA LEU A 183 1.26 1.79 -14.22
C LEU A 183 0.19 0.97 -13.50
N THR A 184 -1.01 1.53 -13.31
CA THR A 184 -2.08 0.90 -12.54
C THR A 184 -2.97 -0.02 -13.38
N GLU A 185 -2.74 -0.10 -14.67
CA GLU A 185 -3.62 -0.81 -15.61
C GLU A 185 -2.95 -2.06 -16.20
N GLU A 186 -3.78 -3.00 -16.66
CA GLU A 186 -3.31 -4.21 -17.35
C GLU A 186 -3.04 -3.96 -18.81
N ASN A 187 -3.81 -3.07 -19.44
CA ASN A 187 -3.72 -2.74 -20.85
C ASN A 187 -3.53 -1.23 -21.05
N PRO A 188 -2.78 -0.81 -22.08
CA PRO A 188 -2.67 0.59 -22.45
C PRO A 188 -3.97 1.14 -23.03
N TRP A 189 -4.06 2.47 -23.02
CA TRP A 189 -5.16 3.22 -23.59
C TRP A 189 -4.74 3.97 -24.83
N ARG A 190 -5.62 4.04 -25.80
CA ARG A 190 -5.52 4.85 -27.01
C ARG A 190 -6.60 5.91 -27.00
N ILE A 191 -6.18 7.17 -27.04
CA ILE A 191 -7.05 8.34 -27.16
C ILE A 191 -6.89 8.84 -28.60
N GLU A 192 -7.97 8.90 -29.33
CA GLU A 192 -8.03 9.50 -30.67
C GLU A 192 -8.66 10.89 -30.58
N LEU A 193 -8.03 11.87 -31.24
CA LEU A 193 -8.44 13.26 -31.22
C LEU A 193 -8.87 13.71 -32.62
N TRP A 194 -9.97 14.47 -32.67
CA TRP A 194 -10.34 15.26 -33.84
C TRP A 194 -10.06 16.74 -33.51
N GLY A 195 -8.94 17.25 -34.05
CA GLY A 195 -8.38 18.52 -33.58
C GLY A 195 -7.91 18.39 -32.14
N ASP A 196 -8.52 19.16 -31.23
CA ASP A 196 -8.24 19.11 -29.79
C ASP A 196 -9.30 18.35 -28.99
N GLU A 197 -10.38 17.88 -29.65
CA GLU A 197 -11.49 17.16 -29.01
C GLU A 197 -11.24 15.65 -29.02
N VAL A 198 -11.56 14.96 -27.91
CA VAL A 198 -11.49 13.51 -27.83
C VAL A 198 -12.61 12.90 -28.68
N ASP A 199 -12.25 12.14 -29.71
CA ASP A 199 -13.19 11.40 -30.57
C ASP A 199 -13.50 10.02 -29.97
N SER A 200 -12.50 9.32 -29.50
CA SER A 200 -12.67 8.01 -28.84
C SER A 200 -11.56 7.70 -27.84
N ILE A 201 -11.92 6.90 -26.83
CA ILE A 201 -10.98 6.29 -25.89
C ILE A 201 -11.20 4.78 -25.92
N ARG A 202 -10.13 4.02 -26.03
CA ARG A 202 -10.19 2.55 -26.01
C ARG A 202 -8.96 1.91 -25.36
N SER A 203 -9.15 0.77 -24.75
CA SER A 203 -8.03 -0.09 -24.38
C SER A 203 -7.54 -0.89 -25.58
N PHE A 204 -6.27 -1.28 -25.57
CA PHE A 204 -5.69 -2.12 -26.62
C PHE A 204 -4.64 -3.06 -26.04
N ASP A 205 -4.40 -4.15 -26.71
CA ASP A 205 -3.36 -5.10 -26.35
C ASP A 205 -1.98 -4.58 -26.81
N ALA A 206 -1.04 -4.48 -25.89
CA ALA A 206 0.27 -3.87 -26.14
C ALA A 206 1.11 -4.62 -27.18
N GLU A 207 0.99 -5.96 -27.24
CA GLU A 207 1.76 -6.80 -28.15
C GLU A 207 1.20 -6.78 -29.58
N SER A 208 -0.10 -7.04 -29.73
CA SER A 208 -0.77 -7.09 -31.02
C SER A 208 -1.23 -5.73 -31.55
N GLN A 209 -1.24 -4.70 -30.71
CA GLN A 209 -1.74 -3.35 -31.00
C GLN A 209 -3.23 -3.30 -31.38
N ARG A 210 -3.99 -4.36 -31.12
CA ARG A 210 -5.43 -4.46 -31.43
C ARG A 210 -6.27 -3.86 -30.32
N SER A 211 -7.30 -3.10 -30.70
CA SER A 211 -8.28 -2.58 -29.76
C SER A 211 -9.03 -3.71 -29.06
N LEU A 212 -9.29 -3.54 -27.77
CA LEU A 212 -10.04 -4.47 -26.92
C LEU A 212 -11.44 -3.94 -26.66
N GLU A 213 -11.56 -2.83 -25.94
CA GLU A 213 -12.87 -2.25 -25.54
C GLU A 213 -12.87 -0.72 -25.67
N ASN A 214 -14.04 -0.14 -25.87
CA ASN A 214 -14.25 1.31 -25.80
C ASN A 214 -14.51 1.71 -24.36
N LEU A 215 -14.00 2.88 -23.98
CA LEU A 215 -14.10 3.43 -22.63
C LEU A 215 -14.69 4.85 -22.69
N ASP A 216 -15.55 5.18 -21.74
CA ASP A 216 -16.12 6.53 -21.61
C ASP A 216 -15.19 7.46 -20.84
N GLU A 217 -14.38 6.91 -19.92
CA GLU A 217 -13.43 7.63 -19.09
C GLU A 217 -12.18 6.84 -18.75
N ILE A 218 -11.08 7.53 -18.52
CA ILE A 218 -9.84 6.98 -18.00
C ILE A 218 -9.21 7.92 -16.95
N ALA A 219 -8.43 7.34 -16.02
CA ALA A 219 -7.70 8.06 -15.00
C ALA A 219 -6.21 7.66 -15.02
N ILE A 220 -5.34 8.61 -15.36
CA ILE A 220 -3.89 8.38 -15.48
C ILE A 220 -3.21 8.77 -14.19
N TYR A 221 -2.67 7.79 -13.48
CA TYR A 221 -1.93 7.96 -12.25
C TYR A 221 -0.45 8.25 -12.53
N PRO A 222 0.26 8.95 -11.62
CA PRO A 222 1.69 9.17 -11.75
C PRO A 222 2.49 7.86 -11.90
N ALA A 223 3.54 7.90 -12.71
CA ALA A 223 4.50 6.81 -12.90
C ALA A 223 5.76 6.97 -12.03
N VAL A 224 5.79 7.96 -11.16
CA VAL A 224 6.88 8.22 -10.21
C VAL A 224 6.34 8.58 -8.84
N GLU A 225 7.13 8.33 -7.81
CA GLU A 225 6.90 8.84 -6.48
C GLU A 225 7.81 10.05 -6.22
N TRP A 226 7.22 11.19 -5.86
CA TRP A 226 7.98 12.41 -5.55
C TRP A 226 8.31 12.50 -4.07
N ASN A 227 9.56 12.91 -3.78
CA ASN A 227 10.04 13.13 -2.42
C ASN A 227 10.48 14.59 -2.19
N ASN A 228 9.96 15.52 -2.98
CA ASN A 228 10.36 16.94 -2.97
C ASN A 228 9.24 17.88 -2.49
N GLY A 229 8.23 17.35 -1.84
CA GLY A 229 7.11 18.12 -1.31
C GLY A 229 7.51 18.96 -0.07
N LYS A 230 6.81 20.10 0.14
CA LYS A 230 6.97 20.90 1.36
C LYS A 230 6.43 20.22 2.62
N LYS A 231 5.50 19.31 2.47
CA LYS A 231 4.88 18.54 3.54
C LYS A 231 4.89 17.08 3.13
N MET A 232 5.62 16.29 3.88
CA MET A 232 5.71 14.85 3.66
C MET A 232 5.05 14.13 4.83
N VAL A 233 4.52 12.95 4.57
CA VAL A 233 3.77 12.12 5.52
C VAL A 233 4.29 10.68 5.49
N SER A 234 3.96 9.89 6.50
CA SER A 234 4.19 8.44 6.48
C SER A 234 3.09 7.71 5.70
N PHE A 235 3.33 6.47 5.32
CA PHE A 235 2.29 5.68 4.64
C PHE A 235 1.03 5.48 5.50
N VAL A 236 1.18 5.45 6.82
CA VAL A 236 0.06 5.35 7.77
C VAL A 236 -0.94 6.50 7.62
N ASP A 237 -0.45 7.69 7.26
CA ASP A 237 -1.30 8.87 7.08
C ASP A 237 -2.20 8.82 5.83
N TYR A 238 -2.02 7.83 4.96
CA TYR A 238 -2.89 7.60 3.79
C TYR A 238 -4.25 7.01 4.15
N PHE A 239 -4.38 6.47 5.36
CA PHE A 239 -5.59 5.81 5.80
C PHE A 239 -6.49 6.75 6.62
N PRO A 240 -7.79 6.81 6.32
CA PRO A 240 -8.75 7.58 7.12
C PRO A 240 -8.97 6.91 8.47
N ARG A 241 -8.53 7.53 9.55
CA ARG A 241 -8.48 6.98 10.92
C ARG A 241 -9.81 6.38 11.39
N GLU A 242 -10.92 7.02 11.05
CA GLU A 242 -12.26 6.61 11.47
C GLU A 242 -12.78 5.36 10.74
N LYS A 243 -12.22 5.06 9.56
CA LYS A 243 -12.69 3.99 8.67
C LYS A 243 -11.72 2.82 8.59
N MET A 244 -10.66 2.82 9.40
CA MET A 244 -9.63 1.80 9.34
C MET A 244 -9.53 0.99 10.63
N LEU A 245 -9.06 -0.24 10.48
CA LEU A 245 -8.58 -1.11 11.56
C LEU A 245 -7.13 -1.50 11.28
N LEU A 246 -6.27 -1.28 12.27
CA LEU A 246 -4.87 -1.64 12.21
C LEU A 246 -4.65 -3.03 12.81
N PHE A 247 -3.85 -3.85 12.14
CA PHE A 247 -3.34 -5.11 12.66
C PHE A 247 -1.82 -5.04 12.76
N LEU A 248 -1.28 -5.37 13.94
CA LEU A 248 0.14 -5.42 14.22
C LEU A 248 0.55 -6.88 14.43
N ASP A 249 1.31 -7.44 13.51
CA ASP A 249 1.82 -8.79 13.62
C ASP A 249 3.16 -8.82 14.36
N GLU A 250 3.20 -9.46 15.52
CA GLU A 250 4.36 -9.52 16.42
C GLU A 250 4.91 -8.12 16.75
N PRO A 251 4.19 -7.28 17.55
CA PRO A 251 4.53 -5.86 17.74
C PRO A 251 5.96 -5.61 18.22
N ASN A 252 6.56 -6.54 18.99
CA ASN A 252 7.95 -6.39 19.43
C ASN A 252 8.94 -6.51 18.26
N ARG A 253 8.65 -7.38 17.28
CA ARG A 253 9.46 -7.45 16.05
C ARG A 253 9.32 -6.19 15.21
N ILE A 254 8.11 -5.62 15.14
CA ILE A 254 7.89 -4.34 14.46
C ILE A 254 8.72 -3.24 15.13
N LEU A 255 8.75 -3.20 16.46
CA LEU A 255 9.55 -2.24 17.23
C LEU A 255 11.06 -2.40 16.96
N GLU A 256 11.58 -3.62 17.08
CA GLU A 256 12.99 -3.94 16.86
C GLU A 256 13.42 -3.58 15.44
N ASN A 257 12.64 -4.00 14.45
CA ASN A 257 12.96 -3.75 13.04
C ASN A 257 12.82 -2.28 12.67
N GLY A 258 11.80 -1.57 13.19
CA GLY A 258 11.65 -0.14 12.96
C GLY A 258 12.83 0.69 13.46
N LEU A 259 13.38 0.35 14.63
CA LEU A 259 14.60 0.95 15.16
C LEU A 259 15.82 0.55 14.32
N GLY A 260 15.92 -0.72 13.91
CA GLY A 260 17.01 -1.21 13.06
C GLY A 260 17.07 -0.50 11.70
N VAL A 261 15.93 -0.32 11.03
CA VAL A 261 15.84 0.42 9.75
C VAL A 261 16.31 1.87 9.90
N GLU A 262 15.98 2.51 11.02
CA GLU A 262 16.42 3.89 11.30
C GLU A 262 17.95 3.96 11.49
N GLU A 263 18.53 3.01 12.21
CA GLU A 263 19.98 2.91 12.42
C GLU A 263 20.73 2.62 11.11
N GLU A 264 20.24 1.68 10.29
CA GLU A 264 20.85 1.34 8.99
C GLU A 264 20.78 2.53 8.02
N TYR A 265 19.65 3.24 7.99
CA TYR A 265 19.52 4.43 7.18
C TYR A 265 20.51 5.53 7.59
N ALA A 266 20.65 5.78 8.90
CA ALA A 266 21.59 6.76 9.42
C ALA A 266 23.04 6.38 9.09
N ALA A 267 23.42 5.11 9.24
CA ALA A 267 24.75 4.60 8.91
C ALA A 267 25.05 4.72 7.40
N SER A 268 24.08 4.33 6.55
CA SER A 268 24.20 4.46 5.09
C SER A 268 24.40 5.91 4.66
N ARG A 269 23.65 6.84 5.26
CA ARG A 269 23.78 8.26 4.99
C ARG A 269 25.15 8.82 5.37
N THR A 270 25.65 8.52 6.56
CA THR A 270 26.99 8.91 7.03
C THR A 270 28.08 8.42 6.08
N HIS A 271 27.99 7.15 5.68
CA HIS A 271 28.97 6.55 4.76
C HIS A 271 29.01 7.25 3.38
N ARG A 272 27.88 7.68 2.84
CA ARG A 272 27.80 8.44 1.59
C ARG A 272 28.34 9.84 1.73
N GLU A 273 28.07 10.52 2.85
CA GLU A 273 28.62 11.84 3.18
C GLU A 273 30.15 11.77 3.24
N GLU A 274 30.72 10.75 3.87
CA GLU A 274 32.18 10.51 3.93
C GLU A 274 32.80 10.24 2.55
N LYS A 275 32.05 9.61 1.63
CA LYS A 275 32.47 9.41 0.23
C LYS A 275 32.37 10.67 -0.64
N GLY A 276 31.84 11.76 -0.10
CA GLY A 276 31.75 13.03 -0.80
C GLY A 276 30.58 13.11 -1.81
N GLU A 277 29.55 12.29 -1.68
CA GLU A 277 28.33 12.38 -2.45
C GLU A 277 27.58 13.67 -2.07
N LYS A 278 27.66 14.70 -2.95
CA LYS A 278 27.11 16.04 -2.68
C LYS A 278 25.59 16.14 -2.85
N ASN A 279 24.95 15.18 -3.47
CA ASN A 279 23.51 15.16 -3.79
C ASN A 279 22.80 14.01 -3.06
N LEU A 280 23.01 13.94 -1.75
CA LEU A 280 22.19 13.02 -0.95
C LEU A 280 20.74 13.47 -1.02
N PRO A 281 19.82 12.57 -1.36
CA PRO A 281 18.42 12.92 -1.39
C PRO A 281 17.97 13.45 -0.03
N VAL A 282 17.08 14.42 -0.08
CA VAL A 282 16.34 14.91 1.09
C VAL A 282 15.69 13.72 1.78
N GLN A 283 15.62 13.75 3.10
CA GLN A 283 15.10 12.71 3.99
C GLN A 283 14.03 11.80 3.35
N TRP A 284 14.35 10.51 3.17
CA TRP A 284 13.47 9.53 2.51
C TRP A 284 12.71 8.66 3.51
N LEU A 285 13.17 8.68 4.76
CA LEU A 285 12.64 7.86 5.84
C LEU A 285 12.04 8.75 6.93
N CYS A 286 10.82 8.43 7.34
CA CYS A 286 10.17 9.00 8.51
C CYS A 286 10.77 8.36 9.77
N GLU A 287 11.03 9.15 10.80
CA GLU A 287 11.51 8.62 12.07
C GLU A 287 10.50 7.61 12.64
N PHE A 288 10.98 6.47 13.10
CA PHE A 288 10.14 5.42 13.65
C PHE A 288 9.27 5.91 14.80
N SER A 289 9.83 6.76 15.67
CA SER A 289 9.08 7.37 16.77
C SER A 289 7.85 8.17 16.33
N LYS A 290 7.90 8.80 15.15
CA LYS A 290 6.76 9.53 14.57
C LYS A 290 5.72 8.55 14.03
N VAL A 291 6.15 7.51 13.31
CA VAL A 291 5.27 6.46 12.81
C VAL A 291 4.56 5.77 13.97
N GLN A 292 5.32 5.35 14.99
CA GLN A 292 4.77 4.72 16.19
C GLN A 292 3.73 5.59 16.89
N LYS A 293 3.99 6.90 17.00
CA LYS A 293 3.03 7.85 17.59
C LYS A 293 1.73 7.92 16.79
N GLU A 294 1.78 7.83 15.46
CA GLU A 294 0.57 7.81 14.64
C GLU A 294 -0.16 6.47 14.77
N LEU A 295 0.56 5.34 14.77
CA LEU A 295 -0.01 4.01 14.98
C LEU A 295 -0.73 3.90 16.33
N ASN A 296 -0.17 4.47 17.40
CA ASN A 296 -0.76 4.47 18.74
C ASN A 296 -2.08 5.26 18.85
N LYS A 297 -2.42 6.07 17.87
CA LYS A 297 -3.71 6.80 17.82
C LYS A 297 -4.82 6.02 17.13
N LEU A 298 -4.49 4.88 16.52
CA LEU A 298 -5.42 4.10 15.73
C LEU A 298 -6.08 3.01 16.59
N ARG A 299 -7.28 2.64 16.19
CA ARG A 299 -7.92 1.42 16.68
C ARG A 299 -7.16 0.23 16.09
N ALA A 300 -6.63 -0.64 16.94
CA ALA A 300 -5.73 -1.68 16.51
C ALA A 300 -5.96 -3.03 17.21
N VAL A 301 -5.56 -4.09 16.52
CA VAL A 301 -5.41 -5.44 17.06
C VAL A 301 -3.94 -5.83 16.92
N SER A 302 -3.31 -6.21 18.00
CA SER A 302 -1.98 -6.84 17.96
C SER A 302 -2.11 -8.36 18.09
N LEU A 303 -1.39 -9.06 17.23
CA LEU A 303 -1.41 -10.53 17.15
C LEU A 303 -0.02 -11.04 17.49
N SER A 304 0.07 -11.95 18.47
CA SER A 304 1.35 -12.56 18.87
C SER A 304 1.20 -14.05 19.11
N ALA A 305 2.19 -14.83 18.67
CA ALA A 305 2.23 -16.27 18.91
C ALA A 305 2.48 -16.57 20.40
N LEU A 306 3.31 -15.77 21.04
CA LEU A 306 3.65 -15.90 22.45
C LEU A 306 3.35 -14.58 23.19
N GLU A 307 3.22 -14.68 24.51
CA GLU A 307 3.15 -13.47 25.33
C GLU A 307 4.45 -12.68 25.20
N PRO A 308 4.38 -11.37 24.89
CA PRO A 308 5.57 -10.54 24.72
C PRO A 308 6.44 -10.53 25.96
N ARG A 309 7.77 -10.63 25.78
CA ARG A 309 8.76 -10.50 26.85
C ARG A 309 9.73 -9.38 26.50
N GLY A 310 10.09 -8.56 27.47
CA GLY A 310 11.07 -7.47 27.30
C GLY A 310 10.46 -6.10 27.07
N VAL A 311 11.09 -5.29 26.19
CA VAL A 311 10.58 -3.95 25.87
C VAL A 311 9.30 -4.10 25.07
N GLU A 312 8.19 -3.81 25.70
CA GLU A 312 6.88 -3.87 25.05
C GLU A 312 6.60 -2.56 24.33
N TRP A 313 5.88 -2.68 23.23
CA TRP A 313 5.22 -1.53 22.61
C TRP A 313 4.32 -0.87 23.64
N ASN A 314 4.61 0.37 23.98
CA ASN A 314 4.05 1.06 25.15
C ASN A 314 2.60 1.50 24.92
N PHE A 315 1.66 0.57 25.04
CA PHE A 315 0.22 0.83 25.13
C PHE A 315 -0.38 -0.03 26.25
N ALA A 316 -1.49 0.44 26.84
CA ALA A 316 -2.23 -0.34 27.84
C ALA A 316 -3.39 -1.10 27.15
N PRO A 317 -3.14 -2.31 26.61
CA PRO A 317 -4.12 -3.05 25.82
C PRO A 317 -5.13 -3.78 26.69
N GLU A 318 -6.34 -3.98 26.17
CA GLU A 318 -7.16 -5.11 26.60
C GLU A 318 -6.54 -6.40 26.07
N LYS A 319 -6.29 -7.37 26.98
CA LYS A 319 -5.55 -8.59 26.66
C LYS A 319 -6.49 -9.78 26.53
N TYR A 320 -6.38 -10.50 25.43
CA TYR A 320 -7.04 -11.78 25.17
C TYR A 320 -6.02 -12.85 24.87
N ASN A 321 -6.22 -14.05 25.38
CA ASN A 321 -5.36 -15.20 25.11
C ASN A 321 -6.16 -16.27 24.38
N LEU A 322 -5.86 -16.48 23.11
CA LEU A 322 -6.43 -17.52 22.27
C LEU A 322 -5.61 -18.82 22.28
N THR A 323 -4.85 -19.10 23.34
CA THR A 323 -4.15 -20.37 23.47
C THR A 323 -5.20 -21.48 23.45
N VAL A 324 -5.51 -21.94 22.25
CA VAL A 324 -6.46 -23.01 22.03
C VAL A 324 -5.91 -24.26 22.72
N GLN A 325 -6.70 -24.82 23.59
CA GLN A 325 -6.50 -26.15 24.08
C GLN A 325 -6.69 -27.17 22.93
N ILE A 326 -5.78 -27.16 21.94
CA ILE A 326 -5.74 -28.16 20.86
C ILE A 326 -5.46 -29.56 21.43
N GLY A 327 -5.24 -29.70 22.73
CA GLY A 327 -4.91 -30.96 23.39
C GLY A 327 -6.04 -31.72 24.08
N ARG A 328 -7.32 -31.31 23.94
CA ARG A 328 -8.44 -32.04 24.62
C ARG A 328 -9.47 -32.62 23.66
N ALA A 329 -9.25 -32.63 22.39
CA ALA A 329 -10.06 -33.43 21.48
C ALA A 329 -9.33 -34.75 21.23
N HIS A 330 -9.82 -35.79 21.88
CA HIS A 330 -9.57 -37.23 21.66
C HIS A 330 -8.31 -37.84 22.28
N VAL A 331 -8.46 -38.27 23.50
CA VAL A 331 -8.15 -39.67 23.86
C VAL A 331 -9.46 -40.39 24.18
#